data_83b4ae5f5af424ff7836a95582693f3f
#
_entry.id   83b4ae5f5af424ff7836a95582693f3f
#
_cell.length_a   1.000
_cell.length_b   1.000
_cell.length_c   1.000
_cell.angle_alpha   90.00
_cell.angle_beta   90.00
_cell.angle_gamma   90.00
#
_symmetry.space_group_name_H-M   'P 1'
#
loop_
_entity.id
_entity.type
_entity.pdbx_description
1 polymer ?
#
loop_
_entity_poly.entity_id
_entity_poly.type
_entity_poly.pdbx_seq_one_letter_code
_entity_poly.pdbx_strand_id
1 'polypeptide(L)'
;MFVAHSLPIAICFCVVTMLGWGSWANTQKLSGKAHWPFQLVYWDYAVGVLLCTILFTFTLGSHGPAGMAALANMQTMTASFMLPALISGVIFNLSNILLVVGIDSAGMAVAFPIGVGLSLVLGTAFSYIQTPKGQPGLIFSGLALIIVAMILSSVAHRRLPKAEATNPRKGIIASILAGLVQGFFYPQLMRSISPDFSSSPILPGTLTPYVALVFFALGVFFSNLLFNTLFMRTGGVTYAEYFRGTLRLHSIGVLGGIIWMIAFSFNIIASSVAGPTISYALGQGATLIAALWGLLVWHEFRDDRAVPGNWSRSCLWAMRSAWAASRRLQDRSPALELTVYLEPPSKGEK
;
A
#
# COMPACT_ATOMS: atom_id res chain seq x y z
N MET A 1 9.91 -20.48 4.17
CA MET A 1 8.90 -19.64 3.50
C MET A 1 9.40 -19.08 2.17
N PHE A 2 8.51 -18.53 1.36
CA PHE A 2 8.84 -17.86 0.11
C PHE A 2 9.30 -16.42 0.38
N VAL A 3 10.45 -15.99 -0.20
CA VAL A 3 11.04 -14.64 -0.03
C VAL A 3 11.66 -14.14 -1.34
N ALA A 4 11.94 -12.84 -1.44
CA ALA A 4 12.73 -12.30 -2.53
C ALA A 4 14.21 -12.68 -2.32
N HIS A 5 14.83 -13.24 -3.36
CA HIS A 5 16.25 -13.68 -3.31
C HIS A 5 17.22 -12.70 -3.96
N SER A 6 16.70 -11.73 -4.71
CA SER A 6 17.52 -10.76 -5.44
C SER A 6 16.81 -9.44 -5.65
N LEU A 7 17.58 -8.38 -5.87
CA LEU A 7 17.02 -7.03 -6.10
C LEU A 7 16.07 -6.97 -7.32
N PRO A 8 16.37 -7.59 -8.48
CA PRO A 8 15.42 -7.61 -9.60
C PRO A 8 14.07 -8.25 -9.23
N ILE A 9 14.09 -9.35 -8.47
CA ILE A 9 12.86 -10.01 -7.99
C ILE A 9 12.10 -9.08 -7.02
N ALA A 10 12.80 -8.45 -6.09
CA ALA A 10 12.19 -7.50 -5.16
C ALA A 10 11.53 -6.33 -5.90
N ILE A 11 12.15 -5.83 -6.97
CA ILE A 11 11.56 -4.78 -7.81
C ILE A 11 10.34 -5.29 -8.57
N CYS A 12 10.38 -6.51 -9.13
CA CYS A 12 9.20 -7.12 -9.73
C CYS A 12 8.05 -7.20 -8.73
N PHE A 13 8.31 -7.54 -7.47
CA PHE A 13 7.30 -7.56 -6.41
C PHE A 13 6.75 -6.16 -6.10
N CYS A 14 7.61 -5.14 -6.11
CA CYS A 14 7.14 -3.75 -5.99
C CYS A 14 6.26 -3.33 -7.18
N VAL A 15 6.54 -3.80 -8.39
CA VAL A 15 5.67 -3.57 -9.56
C VAL A 15 4.33 -4.29 -9.39
N VAL A 16 4.31 -5.54 -8.91
CA VAL A 16 3.07 -6.24 -8.55
C VAL A 16 2.28 -5.47 -7.49
N THR A 17 2.98 -4.90 -6.50
CA THR A 17 2.37 -4.00 -5.49
C THR A 17 1.71 -2.79 -6.15
N MET A 18 2.42 -2.10 -7.04
CA MET A 18 1.87 -0.95 -7.78
C MET A 18 0.61 -1.34 -8.56
N LEU A 19 0.65 -2.46 -9.27
CA LEU A 19 -0.49 -2.96 -10.05
C LEU A 19 -1.68 -3.28 -9.15
N GLY A 20 -1.48 -4.02 -8.07
CA GLY A 20 -2.56 -4.42 -7.15
C GLY A 20 -3.14 -3.24 -6.38
N TRP A 21 -2.29 -2.39 -5.79
CA TRP A 21 -2.76 -1.22 -5.05
C TRP A 21 -3.41 -0.16 -5.95
N GLY A 22 -3.01 -0.06 -7.21
CA GLY A 22 -3.65 0.82 -8.18
C GLY A 22 -4.93 0.24 -8.81
N SER A 23 -5.18 -1.05 -8.64
CA SER A 23 -6.29 -1.75 -9.31
C SER A 23 -7.44 -2.15 -8.39
N TRP A 24 -7.21 -2.38 -7.08
CA TRP A 24 -8.26 -2.87 -6.16
C TRP A 24 -9.49 -1.97 -6.10
N ALA A 25 -9.31 -0.65 -6.20
CA ALA A 25 -10.42 0.31 -6.15
C ALA A 25 -11.40 0.17 -7.34
N ASN A 26 -11.02 -0.52 -8.42
CA ASN A 26 -11.95 -0.82 -9.51
C ASN A 26 -13.10 -1.73 -9.06
N THR A 27 -12.86 -2.61 -8.07
CA THR A 27 -13.93 -3.45 -7.49
C THR A 27 -14.96 -2.60 -6.76
N GLN A 28 -14.53 -1.57 -6.02
CA GLN A 28 -15.42 -0.58 -5.41
C GLN A 28 -16.23 0.19 -6.49
N LYS A 29 -15.58 0.60 -7.57
CA LYS A 29 -16.24 1.30 -8.67
C LYS A 29 -17.29 0.42 -9.38
N LEU A 30 -17.01 -0.86 -9.54
CA LEU A 30 -17.95 -1.85 -10.05
C LEU A 30 -19.17 -2.03 -9.13
N SER A 31 -18.96 -2.11 -7.83
CA SER A 31 -20.03 -2.20 -6.82
C SER A 31 -20.86 -0.92 -6.76
N GLY A 32 -20.23 0.25 -6.89
CA GLY A 32 -20.92 1.54 -6.96
C GLY A 32 -21.86 1.67 -8.15
N LYS A 33 -21.53 1.07 -9.31
CA LYS A 33 -22.46 0.99 -10.46
C LYS A 33 -23.73 0.18 -10.16
N ALA A 34 -23.67 -0.74 -9.21
CA ALA A 34 -24.81 -1.50 -8.72
C ALA A 34 -25.50 -0.84 -7.50
N HIS A 35 -25.18 0.42 -7.22
CA HIS A 35 -25.68 1.18 -6.07
C HIS A 35 -25.38 0.50 -4.71
N TRP A 36 -24.29 -0.27 -4.63
CA TRP A 36 -23.85 -0.91 -3.39
C TRP A 36 -22.96 0.05 -2.62
N PRO A 37 -23.38 0.54 -1.42
CA PRO A 37 -22.63 1.53 -0.66
C PRO A 37 -21.23 1.07 -0.29
N PHE A 38 -20.26 1.99 -0.26
CA PHE A 38 -18.87 1.67 0.09
C PHE A 38 -18.75 0.97 1.44
N GLN A 39 -19.51 1.38 2.43
CA GLN A 39 -19.50 0.80 3.77
C GLN A 39 -19.78 -0.71 3.76
N LEU A 40 -20.65 -1.17 2.85
CA LEU A 40 -20.97 -2.59 2.70
C LEU A 40 -19.85 -3.33 1.96
N VAL A 41 -19.34 -2.76 0.86
CA VAL A 41 -18.18 -3.30 0.13
C VAL A 41 -16.97 -3.46 1.04
N TYR A 42 -16.79 -2.53 1.99
CA TYR A 42 -15.64 -2.51 2.86
C TYR A 42 -15.62 -3.66 3.89
N TRP A 43 -16.78 -4.20 4.26
CA TRP A 43 -16.87 -5.44 5.02
C TRP A 43 -16.29 -6.63 4.23
N ASP A 44 -16.72 -6.78 3.00
CA ASP A 44 -16.25 -7.84 2.11
C ASP A 44 -14.76 -7.69 1.80
N TYR A 45 -14.31 -6.45 1.62
CA TYR A 45 -12.89 -6.14 1.45
C TYR A 45 -12.07 -6.62 2.67
N ALA A 46 -12.51 -6.32 3.89
CA ALA A 46 -11.82 -6.77 5.11
C ALA A 46 -11.80 -8.30 5.23
N VAL A 47 -12.88 -8.98 4.83
CA VAL A 47 -12.93 -10.44 4.72
C VAL A 47 -11.91 -10.93 3.69
N GLY A 48 -11.85 -10.32 2.52
CA GLY A 48 -10.90 -10.66 1.46
C GLY A 48 -9.44 -10.53 1.89
N VAL A 49 -9.11 -9.45 2.61
CA VAL A 49 -7.79 -9.24 3.23
C VAL A 49 -7.46 -10.37 4.18
N LEU A 50 -8.37 -10.73 5.07
CA LEU A 50 -8.16 -11.79 6.07
C LEU A 50 -7.99 -13.17 5.41
N LEU A 51 -8.87 -13.53 4.47
CA LEU A 51 -8.82 -14.82 3.77
C LEU A 51 -7.52 -14.99 2.97
N CYS A 52 -7.10 -13.96 2.24
CA CYS A 52 -5.85 -13.98 1.49
C CYS A 52 -4.64 -14.15 2.41
N THR A 53 -4.63 -13.46 3.54
CA THR A 53 -3.54 -13.55 4.52
C THR A 53 -3.43 -14.96 5.12
N ILE A 54 -4.57 -15.55 5.49
CA ILE A 54 -4.62 -16.91 6.00
C ILE A 54 -4.09 -17.89 4.94
N LEU A 55 -4.59 -17.78 3.70
CA LEU A 55 -4.13 -18.62 2.60
C LEU A 55 -2.61 -18.51 2.39
N PHE A 56 -2.07 -17.29 2.35
CA PHE A 56 -0.64 -17.07 2.14
C PHE A 56 0.20 -17.58 3.32
N THR A 57 -0.29 -17.50 4.54
CA THR A 57 0.40 -18.03 5.72
C THR A 57 0.57 -19.54 5.64
N PHE A 58 -0.49 -20.27 5.26
CA PHE A 58 -0.44 -21.73 5.15
C PHE A 58 0.21 -22.24 3.86
N THR A 59 0.34 -21.40 2.83
CA THR A 59 1.00 -21.76 1.56
C THR A 59 2.41 -21.17 1.49
N LEU A 60 2.56 -19.95 1.02
CA LEU A 60 3.85 -19.28 0.80
C LEU A 60 4.65 -19.07 2.10
N GLY A 61 3.97 -18.84 3.21
CA GLY A 61 4.58 -18.64 4.51
C GLY A 61 5.10 -19.93 5.17
N SER A 62 4.49 -21.07 4.84
CA SER A 62 4.83 -22.37 5.42
C SER A 62 5.72 -23.24 4.53
N HIS A 63 5.75 -22.97 3.21
CA HIS A 63 6.52 -23.72 2.23
C HIS A 63 7.57 -22.83 1.57
N GLY A 64 8.79 -23.35 1.40
CA GLY A 64 9.91 -22.66 0.76
C GLY A 64 11.23 -22.85 1.50
N PRO A 65 12.37 -22.63 0.82
CA PRO A 65 13.69 -22.96 1.35
C PRO A 65 14.27 -21.91 2.31
N ALA A 66 13.69 -20.71 2.38
CA ALA A 66 14.27 -19.58 3.10
C ALA A 66 13.48 -19.23 4.37
N GLY A 67 14.18 -18.67 5.33
CA GLY A 67 13.62 -18.17 6.58
C GLY A 67 12.88 -19.21 7.41
N MET A 68 12.23 -18.76 8.46
CA MET A 68 11.43 -19.60 9.36
C MET A 68 10.02 -19.82 8.79
N ALA A 69 9.51 -21.05 8.84
CA ALA A 69 8.13 -21.33 8.43
C ALA A 69 7.11 -20.63 9.35
N ALA A 70 6.00 -20.15 8.80
CA ALA A 70 5.01 -19.39 9.55
C ALA A 70 4.44 -20.15 10.76
N LEU A 71 4.14 -21.44 10.61
CA LEU A 71 3.64 -22.26 11.71
C LEU A 71 4.66 -22.41 12.84
N ALA A 72 5.96 -22.56 12.52
CA ALA A 72 7.01 -22.59 13.52
C ALA A 72 7.17 -21.23 14.22
N ASN A 73 7.05 -20.14 13.48
CA ASN A 73 7.11 -18.79 14.04
C ASN A 73 5.94 -18.51 15.00
N MET A 74 4.74 -19.01 14.72
CA MET A 74 3.57 -18.88 15.61
C MET A 74 3.79 -19.52 16.98
N GLN A 75 4.69 -20.50 17.11
CA GLN A 75 5.03 -21.14 18.37
C GLN A 75 6.05 -20.34 19.20
N THR A 76 6.81 -19.45 18.56
CA THR A 76 7.92 -18.70 19.18
C THR A 76 7.68 -17.21 19.30
N MET A 77 6.59 -16.71 18.70
CA MET A 77 6.25 -15.29 18.70
C MET A 77 5.87 -14.78 20.09
N THR A 78 6.11 -13.50 20.35
CA THR A 78 5.75 -12.84 21.60
C THR A 78 4.74 -11.70 21.37
N ALA A 79 3.94 -11.42 22.41
CA ALA A 79 2.93 -10.36 22.36
C ALA A 79 3.51 -8.98 22.05
N SER A 80 4.75 -8.72 22.45
CA SER A 80 5.47 -7.46 22.18
C SER A 80 5.65 -7.18 20.68
N PHE A 81 5.71 -8.22 19.85
CA PHE A 81 5.79 -8.09 18.39
C PHE A 81 4.46 -8.34 17.68
N MET A 82 3.51 -9.05 18.31
CA MET A 82 2.15 -9.23 17.78
C MET A 82 1.35 -7.92 17.83
N LEU A 83 1.45 -7.20 18.94
CA LEU A 83 0.68 -5.98 19.19
C LEU A 83 0.97 -4.86 18.18
N PRO A 84 2.23 -4.53 17.81
CA PRO A 84 2.51 -3.54 16.78
C PRO A 84 1.91 -3.91 15.41
N ALA A 85 1.90 -5.19 15.01
CA ALA A 85 1.27 -5.63 13.77
C ALA A 85 -0.26 -5.43 13.79
N LEU A 86 -0.91 -5.79 14.89
CA LEU A 86 -2.34 -5.60 15.09
C LEU A 86 -2.70 -4.10 15.08
N ILE A 87 -1.96 -3.27 15.82
CA ILE A 87 -2.15 -1.81 15.85
C ILE A 87 -1.95 -1.21 14.45
N SER A 88 -0.99 -1.70 13.69
CA SER A 88 -0.77 -1.28 12.30
C SER A 88 -2.04 -1.48 11.45
N GLY A 89 -2.72 -2.62 11.60
CA GLY A 89 -4.00 -2.89 10.94
C GLY A 89 -5.11 -1.93 11.37
N VAL A 90 -5.20 -1.62 12.66
CA VAL A 90 -6.15 -0.63 13.20
C VAL A 90 -5.89 0.76 12.63
N ILE A 91 -4.63 1.20 12.59
CA ILE A 91 -4.20 2.48 12.01
C ILE A 91 -4.58 2.55 10.53
N PHE A 92 -4.25 1.50 9.77
CA PHE A 92 -4.59 1.42 8.35
C PHE A 92 -6.09 1.52 8.13
N ASN A 93 -6.90 0.76 8.87
CA ASN A 93 -8.35 0.76 8.73
C ASN A 93 -8.97 2.14 9.01
N LEU A 94 -8.58 2.78 10.11
CA LEU A 94 -9.05 4.12 10.44
C LEU A 94 -8.69 5.14 9.35
N SER A 95 -7.44 5.11 8.88
CA SER A 95 -6.97 6.05 7.86
C SER A 95 -7.71 5.86 6.53
N ASN A 96 -8.00 4.62 6.16
CA ASN A 96 -8.68 4.31 4.91
C ASN A 96 -10.15 4.80 4.93
N ILE A 97 -10.85 4.61 6.04
CA ILE A 97 -12.22 5.14 6.23
C ILE A 97 -12.21 6.69 6.20
N LEU A 98 -11.25 7.33 6.88
CA LEU A 98 -11.10 8.79 6.84
C LEU A 98 -10.84 9.30 5.42
N LEU A 99 -10.03 8.59 4.64
CA LEU A 99 -9.75 8.95 3.24
C LEU A 99 -11.04 8.89 2.39
N VAL A 100 -11.88 7.87 2.60
CA VAL A 100 -13.18 7.77 1.91
C VAL A 100 -14.09 8.94 2.29
N VAL A 101 -14.18 9.30 3.57
CA VAL A 101 -14.93 10.50 4.00
C VAL A 101 -14.38 11.76 3.32
N GLY A 102 -13.05 11.84 3.14
CA GLY A 102 -12.39 12.90 2.39
C GLY A 102 -12.85 12.97 0.94
N ILE A 103 -12.89 11.82 0.27
CA ILE A 103 -13.30 11.68 -1.12
C ILE A 103 -14.77 12.06 -1.30
N ASP A 104 -15.66 11.56 -0.45
CA ASP A 104 -17.09 11.84 -0.53
C ASP A 104 -17.41 13.33 -0.28
N SER A 105 -16.61 14.00 0.54
CA SER A 105 -16.87 15.38 0.97
C SER A 105 -16.18 16.44 0.10
N ALA A 106 -14.95 16.19 -0.38
CA ALA A 106 -14.15 17.15 -1.17
C ALA A 106 -13.84 16.68 -2.61
N GLY A 107 -14.19 15.44 -2.93
CA GLY A 107 -13.86 14.81 -4.20
C GLY A 107 -12.47 14.20 -4.23
N MET A 108 -12.29 13.19 -5.08
CA MET A 108 -11.04 12.42 -5.21
C MET A 108 -9.85 13.31 -5.59
N ALA A 109 -10.05 14.28 -6.48
CA ALA A 109 -9.00 15.19 -6.95
C ALA A 109 -8.36 16.05 -5.85
N VAL A 110 -9.04 16.20 -4.71
CA VAL A 110 -8.53 16.94 -3.55
C VAL A 110 -8.07 15.96 -2.47
N ALA A 111 -8.87 14.95 -2.17
CA ALA A 111 -8.62 14.02 -1.07
C ALA A 111 -7.38 13.15 -1.27
N PHE A 112 -7.17 12.62 -2.49
CA PHE A 112 -6.03 11.71 -2.76
C PHE A 112 -4.67 12.40 -2.62
N PRO A 113 -4.38 13.55 -3.27
CA PRO A 113 -3.08 14.19 -3.12
C PRO A 113 -2.77 14.59 -1.68
N ILE A 114 -3.78 15.00 -0.93
CA ILE A 114 -3.59 15.38 0.47
C ILE A 114 -3.37 14.12 1.32
N GLY A 115 -4.29 13.17 1.29
CA GLY A 115 -4.25 11.98 2.15
C GLY A 115 -3.11 11.03 1.78
N VAL A 116 -3.08 10.55 0.54
CA VAL A 116 -2.07 9.58 0.08
C VAL A 116 -0.70 10.25 -0.05
N GLY A 117 -0.64 11.52 -0.51
CA GLY A 117 0.63 12.26 -0.60
C GLY A 117 1.28 12.47 0.77
N LEU A 118 0.50 12.88 1.76
CA LEU A 118 1.01 13.05 3.13
C LEU A 118 1.43 11.72 3.75
N SER A 119 0.64 10.67 3.54
CA SER A 119 0.98 9.31 3.96
C SER A 119 2.29 8.81 3.33
N LEU A 120 2.48 9.06 2.04
CA LEU A 120 3.71 8.70 1.32
C LEU A 120 4.93 9.39 1.94
N VAL A 121 4.85 10.71 2.17
CA VAL A 121 5.96 11.48 2.76
C VAL A 121 6.30 10.96 4.15
N LEU A 122 5.29 10.87 5.02
CA LEU A 122 5.48 10.46 6.41
C LEU A 122 5.92 8.99 6.51
N GLY A 123 5.26 8.10 5.80
CA GLY A 123 5.59 6.68 5.81
C GLY A 123 7.00 6.39 5.28
N THR A 124 7.43 7.08 4.22
CA THR A 124 8.79 6.97 3.70
C THR A 124 9.81 7.53 4.69
N ALA A 125 9.55 8.71 5.25
CA ALA A 125 10.45 9.33 6.23
C ALA A 125 10.60 8.48 7.49
N PHE A 126 9.50 8.02 8.08
CA PHE A 126 9.53 7.16 9.27
C PHE A 126 10.18 5.80 9.00
N SER A 127 9.91 5.18 7.85
CA SER A 127 10.57 3.93 7.45
C SER A 127 12.08 4.12 7.30
N TYR A 128 12.52 5.26 6.72
CA TYR A 128 13.94 5.56 6.58
C TYR A 128 14.61 5.81 7.93
N ILE A 129 13.96 6.53 8.84
CA ILE A 129 14.48 6.75 10.21
C ILE A 129 14.64 5.44 10.98
N GLN A 130 13.70 4.51 10.83
CA GLN A 130 13.76 3.22 11.52
C GLN A 130 14.80 2.27 10.91
N THR A 131 14.92 2.25 9.60
CA THR A 131 15.82 1.37 8.86
C THR A 131 16.46 2.16 7.73
N PRO A 132 17.55 2.89 7.99
CA PRO A 132 18.25 3.71 6.98
C PRO A 132 18.97 2.80 6.00
N LYS A 133 18.29 2.46 4.90
CA LYS A 133 18.81 1.64 3.79
C LYS A 133 18.63 2.39 2.47
N GLY A 134 19.69 2.47 1.66
CA GLY A 134 19.73 3.21 0.41
C GLY A 134 20.23 4.65 0.57
N GLN A 135 20.44 5.34 -0.56
CA GLN A 135 20.95 6.72 -0.58
C GLN A 135 19.81 7.73 -0.34
N PRO A 136 19.87 8.56 0.75
CA PRO A 136 18.77 9.45 1.09
C PRO A 136 18.46 10.47 -0.02
N GLY A 137 19.47 11.03 -0.67
CA GLY A 137 19.27 11.97 -1.77
C GLY A 137 18.45 11.41 -2.92
N LEU A 138 18.64 10.13 -3.27
CA LEU A 138 17.89 9.45 -4.33
C LEU A 138 16.46 9.09 -3.87
N ILE A 139 16.31 8.62 -2.64
CA ILE A 139 14.99 8.28 -2.06
C ILE A 139 14.11 9.53 -2.01
N PHE A 140 14.60 10.62 -1.42
CA PHE A 140 13.80 11.84 -1.25
C PHE A 140 13.60 12.62 -2.56
N SER A 141 14.52 12.56 -3.53
CA SER A 141 14.28 13.12 -4.86
C SER A 141 13.23 12.32 -5.63
N GLY A 142 13.23 10.98 -5.56
CA GLY A 142 12.18 10.13 -6.11
C GLY A 142 10.82 10.40 -5.47
N LEU A 143 10.78 10.56 -4.15
CA LEU A 143 9.60 10.95 -3.39
C LEU A 143 9.03 12.30 -3.89
N ALA A 144 9.88 13.30 -4.06
CA ALA A 144 9.48 14.61 -4.57
C ALA A 144 8.86 14.52 -5.98
N LEU A 145 9.43 13.70 -6.87
CA LEU A 145 8.88 13.45 -8.21
C LEU A 145 7.49 12.80 -8.16
N ILE A 146 7.27 11.85 -7.26
CA ILE A 146 5.95 11.21 -7.08
C ILE A 146 4.93 12.25 -6.58
N ILE A 147 5.30 13.11 -5.63
CA ILE A 147 4.44 14.18 -5.12
C ILE A 147 4.06 15.14 -6.26
N VAL A 148 5.01 15.55 -7.08
CA VAL A 148 4.74 16.40 -8.25
C VAL A 148 3.77 15.71 -9.21
N ALA A 149 3.98 14.42 -9.49
CA ALA A 149 3.08 13.65 -10.36
C ALA A 149 1.66 13.57 -9.77
N MET A 150 1.51 13.40 -8.46
CA MET A 150 0.21 13.39 -7.77
C MET A 150 -0.49 14.76 -7.84
N ILE A 151 0.24 15.86 -7.66
CA ILE A 151 -0.30 17.22 -7.78
C ILE A 151 -0.78 17.47 -9.22
N LEU A 152 0.03 17.10 -10.22
CA LEU A 152 -0.34 17.23 -11.63
C LEU A 152 -1.58 16.40 -11.98
N SER A 153 -1.65 15.17 -11.51
CA SER A 153 -2.83 14.31 -11.67
C SER A 153 -4.07 14.94 -11.03
N SER A 154 -3.94 15.51 -9.84
CA SER A 154 -5.02 16.21 -9.14
C SER A 154 -5.51 17.44 -9.90
N VAL A 155 -4.61 18.24 -10.44
CA VAL A 155 -4.96 19.42 -11.27
C VAL A 155 -5.70 18.99 -12.52
N ALA A 156 -5.30 17.88 -13.14
CA ALA A 156 -6.02 17.32 -14.30
C ALA A 156 -7.46 16.90 -13.92
N HIS A 157 -7.64 16.20 -12.81
CA HIS A 157 -8.96 15.78 -12.33
C HIS A 157 -9.88 16.94 -11.94
N ARG A 158 -9.36 18.07 -11.48
CA ARG A 158 -10.17 19.28 -11.17
C ARG A 158 -10.90 19.87 -12.38
N ARG A 159 -10.48 19.52 -13.58
CA ARG A 159 -11.10 19.99 -14.83
C ARG A 159 -12.23 19.08 -15.32
N LEU A 160 -12.43 17.92 -14.70
CA LEU A 160 -13.57 17.06 -14.99
C LEU A 160 -14.87 17.64 -14.41
N PRO A 161 -16.03 17.36 -15.04
CA PRO A 161 -17.33 17.75 -14.49
C PRO A 161 -17.44 17.24 -13.06
N LYS A 162 -17.64 18.15 -12.12
CA LYS A 162 -17.64 17.82 -10.70
C LYS A 162 -18.94 17.13 -10.32
N ALA A 163 -18.87 15.97 -9.68
CA ALA A 163 -19.82 15.67 -8.63
C ALA A 163 -19.64 16.76 -7.57
N GLU A 164 -20.69 17.52 -7.27
CA GLU A 164 -20.60 18.67 -6.36
C GLU A 164 -20.03 18.25 -5.01
N ALA A 165 -18.93 18.88 -4.62
CA ALA A 165 -18.34 18.68 -3.30
C ALA A 165 -19.34 19.14 -2.23
N THR A 166 -19.83 18.23 -1.42
CA THR A 166 -20.87 18.49 -0.42
C THR A 166 -20.35 19.37 0.73
N ASN A 167 -19.08 19.15 1.13
CA ASN A 167 -18.43 19.92 2.20
C ASN A 167 -16.90 19.89 2.04
N PRO A 168 -16.32 20.77 1.21
CA PRO A 168 -14.88 20.76 0.92
C PRO A 168 -13.99 20.88 2.15
N ARG A 169 -14.38 21.69 3.15
CA ARG A 169 -13.60 21.88 4.38
C ARG A 169 -13.54 20.59 5.20
N LYS A 170 -14.66 19.90 5.39
CA LYS A 170 -14.72 18.59 6.05
C LYS A 170 -13.84 17.57 5.32
N GLY A 171 -13.92 17.54 3.99
CA GLY A 171 -13.15 16.63 3.16
C GLY A 171 -11.66 16.85 3.24
N ILE A 172 -11.18 18.09 3.23
CA ILE A 172 -9.77 18.44 3.39
C ILE A 172 -9.26 18.00 4.77
N ILE A 173 -10.00 18.31 5.85
CA ILE A 173 -9.62 17.92 7.21
C ILE A 173 -9.55 16.40 7.33
N ALA A 174 -10.56 15.68 6.83
CA ALA A 174 -10.57 14.21 6.84
C ALA A 174 -9.38 13.63 6.06
N SER A 175 -9.02 14.20 4.91
CA SER A 175 -7.87 13.77 4.11
C SER A 175 -6.54 14.02 4.80
N ILE A 176 -6.39 15.16 5.48
CA ILE A 176 -5.18 15.44 6.28
C ILE A 176 -5.05 14.42 7.40
N LEU A 177 -6.13 14.19 8.17
CA LEU A 177 -6.13 13.20 9.25
C LEU A 177 -5.86 11.79 8.71
N ALA A 178 -6.46 11.42 7.57
CA ALA A 178 -6.18 10.16 6.90
C ALA A 178 -4.70 10.00 6.60
N GLY A 179 -4.08 10.99 5.96
CA GLY A 179 -2.66 10.94 5.60
C GLY A 179 -1.72 10.91 6.79
N LEU A 180 -1.99 11.70 7.83
CA LEU A 180 -1.23 11.68 9.08
C LEU A 180 -1.28 10.30 9.73
N VAL A 181 -2.47 9.72 9.88
CA VAL A 181 -2.66 8.41 10.50
C VAL A 181 -2.04 7.31 9.64
N GLN A 182 -2.27 7.34 8.33
CA GLN A 182 -1.76 6.31 7.40
C GLN A 182 -0.23 6.28 7.32
N GLY A 183 0.45 7.41 7.51
CA GLY A 183 1.91 7.46 7.50
C GLY A 183 2.57 6.55 8.55
N PHE A 184 1.85 6.18 9.60
CA PHE A 184 2.38 5.35 10.69
C PHE A 184 2.15 3.85 10.52
N PHE A 185 1.21 3.39 9.68
CA PHE A 185 0.86 1.96 9.66
C PHE A 185 2.02 1.08 9.19
N TYR A 186 2.70 1.46 8.11
CA TYR A 186 3.77 0.66 7.54
C TYR A 186 5.01 0.57 8.46
N PRO A 187 5.56 1.70 8.98
CA PRO A 187 6.63 1.64 9.97
C PRO A 187 6.25 0.86 11.23
N GLN A 188 4.99 0.95 11.66
CA GLN A 188 4.51 0.21 12.82
C GLN A 188 4.47 -1.30 12.58
N LEU A 189 4.05 -1.73 11.37
CA LEU A 189 4.10 -3.14 10.98
C LEU A 189 5.54 -3.66 10.93
N MET A 190 6.45 -2.87 10.35
CA MET A 190 7.86 -3.28 10.21
C MET A 190 8.56 -3.51 11.57
N ARG A 191 8.11 -2.88 12.65
CA ARG A 191 8.59 -3.16 14.02
C ARG A 191 8.31 -4.59 14.49
N SER A 192 7.30 -5.23 13.94
CA SER A 192 6.91 -6.61 14.30
C SER A 192 7.75 -7.65 13.57
N ILE A 193 8.25 -7.30 12.39
CA ILE A 193 8.92 -8.23 11.48
C ILE A 193 10.42 -8.27 11.79
N SER A 194 10.99 -9.47 11.81
CA SER A 194 12.44 -9.64 11.92
C SER A 194 13.14 -8.90 10.78
N PRO A 195 14.15 -8.07 11.04
CA PRO A 195 14.89 -7.36 9.98
C PRO A 195 15.50 -8.28 8.94
N ASP A 196 15.94 -9.45 9.36
CA ASP A 196 16.49 -10.52 8.51
C ASP A 196 15.60 -11.76 8.55
N PHE A 197 14.35 -11.58 8.10
CA PHE A 197 13.38 -12.66 8.08
C PHE A 197 13.66 -13.73 7.01
N SER A 198 14.60 -13.47 6.10
CA SER A 198 15.04 -14.44 5.08
C SER A 198 16.00 -15.50 5.65
N SER A 199 16.61 -15.24 6.79
CA SER A 199 17.46 -16.20 7.50
C SER A 199 16.67 -17.08 8.49
N SER A 200 17.33 -18.12 9.01
CA SER A 200 16.80 -19.00 10.06
C SER A 200 17.95 -19.42 10.97
N PRO A 201 17.82 -19.24 12.29
CA PRO A 201 16.66 -18.68 13.01
C PRO A 201 16.54 -17.15 12.84
N ILE A 202 15.31 -16.65 12.98
CA ILE A 202 15.04 -15.22 13.08
C ILE A 202 15.28 -14.71 14.51
N LEU A 203 15.27 -13.39 14.72
CA LEU A 203 15.38 -12.81 16.06
C LEU A 203 14.27 -13.36 16.97
N PRO A 204 14.61 -13.78 18.22
CA PRO A 204 13.66 -14.38 19.13
C PRO A 204 12.42 -13.51 19.38
N GLY A 205 11.25 -14.13 19.31
CA GLY A 205 9.96 -13.49 19.55
C GLY A 205 9.43 -12.61 18.42
N THR A 206 10.23 -12.26 17.40
CA THR A 206 9.80 -11.48 16.24
C THR A 206 8.91 -12.30 15.29
N LEU A 207 8.27 -11.61 14.36
CA LEU A 207 7.37 -12.22 13.39
C LEU A 207 8.03 -12.37 12.03
N THR A 208 7.66 -13.44 11.32
CA THR A 208 7.87 -13.52 9.87
C THR A 208 6.85 -12.60 9.17
N PRO A 209 7.10 -12.17 7.92
CA PRO A 209 6.16 -11.35 7.16
C PRO A 209 4.74 -11.90 7.15
N TYR A 210 4.58 -13.19 6.90
CA TYR A 210 3.27 -13.83 6.78
C TYR A 210 2.51 -13.83 8.10
N VAL A 211 3.17 -14.09 9.22
CA VAL A 211 2.55 -14.04 10.55
C VAL A 211 2.20 -12.61 10.94
N ALA A 212 3.08 -11.65 10.66
CA ALA A 212 2.81 -10.23 10.92
C ALA A 212 1.58 -9.74 10.14
N LEU A 213 1.42 -10.18 8.88
CA LEU A 213 0.27 -9.84 8.06
C LEU A 213 -1.04 -10.46 8.58
N VAL A 214 -1.00 -11.63 9.25
CA VAL A 214 -2.19 -12.17 9.95
C VAL A 214 -2.65 -11.21 11.04
N PHE A 215 -1.75 -10.76 11.92
CA PHE A 215 -2.11 -9.80 12.97
C PHE A 215 -2.56 -8.45 12.41
N PHE A 216 -1.92 -7.99 11.35
CA PHE A 216 -2.39 -6.82 10.61
C PHE A 216 -3.83 -7.00 10.11
N ALA A 217 -4.13 -8.10 9.43
CA ALA A 217 -5.46 -8.39 8.90
C ALA A 217 -6.52 -8.53 10.00
N LEU A 218 -6.16 -9.13 11.14
CA LEU A 218 -7.00 -9.17 12.34
C LEU A 218 -7.26 -7.76 12.88
N GLY A 219 -6.24 -6.90 12.91
CA GLY A 219 -6.39 -5.50 13.29
C GLY A 219 -7.37 -4.75 12.39
N VAL A 220 -7.27 -4.93 11.06
CA VAL A 220 -8.23 -4.38 10.09
C VAL A 220 -9.63 -4.91 10.36
N PHE A 221 -9.78 -6.23 10.45
CA PHE A 221 -11.09 -6.87 10.57
C PHE A 221 -11.81 -6.49 11.87
N PHE A 222 -11.14 -6.59 13.02
CA PHE A 222 -11.79 -6.28 14.30
C PHE A 222 -12.04 -4.78 14.49
N SER A 223 -11.14 -3.90 14.05
CA SER A 223 -11.40 -2.47 14.12
C SER A 223 -12.52 -2.02 13.17
N ASN A 224 -12.80 -2.80 12.13
CA ASN A 224 -13.91 -2.56 11.21
C ASN A 224 -15.27 -2.65 11.93
N LEU A 225 -15.39 -3.52 12.95
CA LEU A 225 -16.57 -3.59 13.83
C LEU A 225 -16.90 -2.24 14.49
N LEU A 226 -15.88 -1.45 14.80
CA LEU A 226 -16.06 -0.13 15.41
C LEU A 226 -16.17 0.97 14.34
N PHE A 227 -15.14 1.12 13.52
CA PHE A 227 -15.01 2.27 12.63
C PHE A 227 -16.01 2.23 11.47
N ASN A 228 -16.14 1.09 10.81
CA ASN A 228 -17.06 0.97 9.69
C ASN A 228 -18.52 0.93 10.16
N THR A 229 -18.83 0.33 11.32
CA THR A 229 -20.17 0.39 11.90
C THR A 229 -20.57 1.83 12.21
N LEU A 230 -19.65 2.63 12.76
CA LEU A 230 -19.90 4.06 12.99
C LEU A 230 -20.12 4.79 11.66
N PHE A 231 -19.31 4.48 10.65
CA PHE A 231 -19.44 5.06 9.32
C PHE A 231 -20.74 4.64 8.63
N MET A 232 -21.18 3.38 8.77
CA MET A 232 -22.49 2.91 8.30
C MET A 232 -23.62 3.71 8.94
N ARG A 233 -23.59 3.87 10.27
CA ARG A 233 -24.61 4.64 11.00
C ARG A 233 -24.72 6.09 10.54
N THR A 234 -23.59 6.75 10.32
CA THR A 234 -23.58 8.15 9.83
C THR A 234 -24.06 8.27 8.39
N GLY A 235 -23.91 7.21 7.59
CA GLY A 235 -24.38 7.13 6.21
C GLY A 235 -25.81 6.57 6.05
N GLY A 236 -26.49 6.22 7.16
CA GLY A 236 -27.84 5.63 7.12
C GLY A 236 -27.88 4.20 6.55
N VAL A 237 -26.73 3.50 6.51
CA VAL A 237 -26.57 2.14 5.96
C VAL A 237 -26.68 1.12 7.08
N THR A 238 -27.37 0.00 6.83
CA THR A 238 -27.68 -1.01 7.85
C THR A 238 -27.05 -2.37 7.57
N TYR A 239 -26.85 -3.17 8.61
CA TYR A 239 -26.43 -4.57 8.45
C TYR A 239 -27.49 -5.44 7.74
N ALA A 240 -28.77 -5.08 7.86
CA ALA A 240 -29.82 -5.78 7.12
C ALA A 240 -29.65 -5.63 5.60
N GLU A 241 -29.21 -4.46 5.14
CA GLU A 241 -28.85 -4.25 3.73
C GLU A 241 -27.64 -5.10 3.34
N TYR A 242 -26.61 -5.17 4.19
CA TYR A 242 -25.44 -6.04 3.95
C TYR A 242 -25.86 -7.49 3.69
N PHE A 243 -26.65 -8.09 4.57
CA PHE A 243 -27.07 -9.48 4.43
C PHE A 243 -28.08 -9.73 3.29
N ARG A 244 -28.69 -8.68 2.73
CA ARG A 244 -29.53 -8.76 1.51
C ARG A 244 -28.71 -8.65 0.22
N GLY A 245 -27.41 -8.42 0.31
CA GLY A 245 -26.49 -8.37 -0.82
C GLY A 245 -26.48 -9.67 -1.62
N THR A 246 -26.29 -9.57 -2.93
CA THR A 246 -26.12 -10.76 -3.76
C THR A 246 -24.69 -11.33 -3.63
N LEU A 247 -24.54 -12.63 -3.84
CA LEU A 247 -23.22 -13.28 -3.83
C LEU A 247 -22.22 -12.57 -4.77
N ARG A 248 -22.70 -12.05 -5.89
CA ARG A 248 -21.87 -11.31 -6.85
C ARG A 248 -21.31 -10.02 -6.23
N LEU A 249 -22.11 -9.26 -5.48
CA LEU A 249 -21.67 -8.04 -4.84
C LEU A 249 -20.63 -8.32 -3.76
N HIS A 250 -20.90 -9.29 -2.89
CA HIS A 250 -19.95 -9.75 -1.87
C HIS A 250 -18.64 -10.26 -2.49
N SER A 251 -18.72 -11.09 -3.56
CA SER A 251 -17.52 -11.59 -4.25
C SER A 251 -16.65 -10.47 -4.84
N ILE A 252 -17.26 -9.39 -5.35
CA ILE A 252 -16.52 -8.23 -5.87
C ILE A 252 -15.78 -7.52 -4.74
N GLY A 253 -16.40 -7.33 -3.58
CA GLY A 253 -15.77 -6.74 -2.39
C GLY A 253 -14.60 -7.58 -1.88
N VAL A 254 -14.83 -8.90 -1.70
CA VAL A 254 -13.80 -9.87 -1.29
C VAL A 254 -12.62 -9.86 -2.27
N LEU A 255 -12.89 -9.84 -3.59
CA LEU A 255 -11.84 -9.77 -4.62
C LEU A 255 -10.99 -8.50 -4.47
N GLY A 256 -11.60 -7.36 -4.14
CA GLY A 256 -10.87 -6.12 -3.86
C GLY A 256 -9.87 -6.28 -2.71
N GLY A 257 -10.30 -6.92 -1.62
CA GLY A 257 -9.44 -7.22 -0.47
C GLY A 257 -8.31 -8.19 -0.80
N ILE A 258 -8.60 -9.22 -1.58
CA ILE A 258 -7.60 -10.20 -2.04
C ILE A 258 -6.54 -9.52 -2.92
N ILE A 259 -6.93 -8.71 -3.91
CA ILE A 259 -6.00 -8.00 -4.80
C ILE A 259 -5.10 -7.08 -3.97
N TRP A 260 -5.67 -6.32 -3.04
CA TRP A 260 -4.91 -5.42 -2.19
C TRP A 260 -3.91 -6.18 -1.31
N MET A 261 -4.34 -7.30 -0.72
CA MET A 261 -3.51 -8.07 0.21
C MET A 261 -2.40 -8.84 -0.49
N ILE A 262 -2.63 -9.38 -1.69
CA ILE A 262 -1.56 -9.94 -2.54
C ILE A 262 -0.48 -8.88 -2.76
N ALA A 263 -0.88 -7.69 -3.19
CA ALA A 263 0.03 -6.58 -3.42
C ALA A 263 0.82 -6.20 -2.17
N PHE A 264 0.15 -6.12 -1.02
CA PHE A 264 0.80 -5.79 0.25
C PHE A 264 1.76 -6.87 0.72
N SER A 265 1.40 -8.15 0.57
CA SER A 265 2.29 -9.26 0.89
C SER A 265 3.59 -9.20 0.08
N PHE A 266 3.50 -8.97 -1.23
CA PHE A 266 4.68 -8.84 -2.08
C PHE A 266 5.51 -7.60 -1.73
N ASN A 267 4.87 -6.50 -1.31
CA ASN A 267 5.59 -5.32 -0.81
C ASN A 267 6.45 -5.64 0.42
N ILE A 268 5.86 -6.31 1.40
CA ILE A 268 6.57 -6.71 2.62
C ILE A 268 7.69 -7.71 2.29
N ILE A 269 7.44 -8.69 1.43
CA ILE A 269 8.48 -9.67 1.02
C ILE A 269 9.62 -8.97 0.28
N ALA A 270 9.34 -7.99 -0.57
CA ALA A 270 10.36 -7.22 -1.26
C ALA A 270 11.27 -6.43 -0.32
N SER A 271 10.77 -6.07 0.87
CA SER A 271 11.53 -5.26 1.84
C SER A 271 12.77 -5.96 2.40
N SER A 272 12.88 -7.30 2.31
CA SER A 272 14.08 -8.04 2.73
C SER A 272 15.32 -7.59 1.95
N VAL A 273 15.17 -7.38 0.66
CA VAL A 273 16.26 -7.02 -0.25
C VAL A 273 16.30 -5.52 -0.52
N ALA A 274 15.17 -4.94 -0.94
CA ALA A 274 15.09 -3.53 -1.29
C ALA A 274 15.08 -2.59 -0.07
N GLY A 275 14.77 -3.11 1.11
CA GLY A 275 14.53 -2.33 2.32
C GLY A 275 13.10 -1.78 2.42
N PRO A 276 12.61 -1.54 3.64
CA PRO A 276 11.24 -1.09 3.89
C PRO A 276 10.90 0.24 3.19
N THR A 277 11.82 1.20 3.24
CA THR A 277 11.66 2.53 2.64
C THR A 277 11.44 2.48 1.14
N ILE A 278 12.29 1.73 0.42
CA ILE A 278 12.22 1.62 -1.05
C ILE A 278 10.98 0.85 -1.47
N SER A 279 10.69 -0.28 -0.80
CA SER A 279 9.51 -1.09 -1.11
C SER A 279 8.22 -0.29 -0.91
N TYR A 280 8.08 0.45 0.19
CA TYR A 280 6.93 1.30 0.44
C TYR A 280 6.80 2.42 -0.59
N ALA A 281 7.88 3.17 -0.83
CA ALA A 281 7.88 4.28 -1.79
C ALA A 281 7.53 3.84 -3.22
N LEU A 282 8.10 2.72 -3.70
CA LEU A 282 7.78 2.16 -5.01
C LEU A 282 6.32 1.69 -5.08
N GLY A 283 5.80 1.06 -4.03
CA GLY A 283 4.40 0.63 -3.95
C GLY A 283 3.42 1.79 -4.13
N GLN A 284 3.77 2.99 -3.65
CA GLN A 284 2.94 4.19 -3.82
C GLN A 284 2.85 4.70 -5.28
N GLY A 285 3.66 4.18 -6.19
CA GLY A 285 3.46 4.32 -7.63
C GLY A 285 2.12 3.74 -8.13
N ALA A 286 1.35 3.10 -7.24
CA ALA A 286 -0.04 2.68 -7.45
C ALA A 286 -0.95 3.81 -7.95
N THR A 287 -0.66 5.05 -7.56
CA THR A 287 -1.39 6.23 -8.06
C THR A 287 -1.31 6.39 -9.57
N LEU A 288 -0.18 6.01 -10.17
CA LEU A 288 0.01 5.96 -11.62
C LEU A 288 -0.91 4.92 -12.27
N ILE A 289 -0.95 3.73 -11.71
CA ILE A 289 -1.80 2.64 -12.21
C ILE A 289 -3.29 3.01 -12.10
N ALA A 290 -3.69 3.62 -10.97
CA ALA A 290 -5.05 4.12 -10.79
C ALA A 290 -5.42 5.20 -11.84
N ALA A 291 -4.50 6.11 -12.15
CA ALA A 291 -4.69 7.12 -13.21
C ALA A 291 -4.82 6.48 -14.60
N LEU A 292 -4.04 5.43 -14.90
CA LEU A 292 -4.16 4.67 -16.14
C LEU A 292 -5.52 3.96 -16.25
N TRP A 293 -6.04 3.39 -15.17
CA TRP A 293 -7.40 2.83 -15.15
C TRP A 293 -8.45 3.90 -15.47
N GLY A 294 -8.37 5.08 -14.84
CA GLY A 294 -9.26 6.21 -15.11
C GLY A 294 -9.23 6.64 -16.57
N LEU A 295 -8.02 6.75 -17.14
CA LEU A 295 -7.81 7.22 -18.51
C LEU A 295 -8.23 6.19 -19.55
N LEU A 296 -7.77 4.93 -19.42
CA LEU A 296 -7.86 3.93 -20.48
C LEU A 296 -9.14 3.10 -20.42
N VAL A 297 -9.60 2.74 -19.21
CA VAL A 297 -10.72 1.81 -19.03
C VAL A 297 -12.00 2.55 -18.68
N TRP A 298 -11.94 3.49 -17.76
CA TRP A 298 -13.12 4.24 -17.33
C TRP A 298 -13.41 5.44 -18.24
N HIS A 299 -12.47 5.83 -19.09
CA HIS A 299 -12.59 6.95 -20.02
C HIS A 299 -13.05 8.27 -19.36
N GLU A 300 -12.59 8.52 -18.12
CA GLU A 300 -13.02 9.67 -17.31
C GLU A 300 -12.77 11.03 -17.97
N PHE A 301 -11.88 11.09 -18.97
CA PHE A 301 -11.51 12.30 -19.69
C PHE A 301 -12.10 12.39 -21.11
N ARG A 302 -13.02 11.49 -21.50
CA ARG A 302 -13.48 11.36 -22.88
C ARG A 302 -14.52 12.41 -23.29
N ASP A 303 -15.30 12.90 -22.34
CA ASP A 303 -16.43 13.81 -22.59
C ASP A 303 -16.07 15.29 -22.44
N ASP A 304 -14.81 15.63 -22.13
CA ASP A 304 -14.42 16.98 -21.82
C ASP A 304 -13.68 17.63 -23.00
N ARG A 305 -14.39 18.48 -23.76
CA ARG A 305 -13.83 19.34 -24.82
C ARG A 305 -12.80 20.36 -24.30
N ALA A 306 -12.57 20.37 -22.98
CA ALA A 306 -11.73 21.33 -22.27
C ALA A 306 -10.31 20.86 -21.96
N VAL A 307 -9.95 19.59 -22.22
CA VAL A 307 -8.57 19.10 -21.97
C VAL A 307 -7.75 19.23 -23.25
N PRO A 308 -6.81 20.20 -23.34
CA PRO A 308 -5.90 20.28 -24.47
C PRO A 308 -5.11 18.98 -24.61
N GLY A 309 -5.06 18.37 -25.82
CA GLY A 309 -4.41 17.08 -26.09
C GLY A 309 -2.92 16.97 -25.68
N ASN A 310 -2.30 18.09 -25.30
CA ASN A 310 -0.93 18.13 -24.76
C ASN A 310 -0.82 17.71 -23.29
N TRP A 311 -1.88 17.76 -22.49
CA TRP A 311 -1.81 17.46 -21.06
C TRP A 311 -1.73 15.96 -20.75
N SER A 312 -2.46 15.13 -21.47
CA SER A 312 -2.33 13.67 -21.36
C SER A 312 -0.93 13.20 -21.76
N ARG A 313 -0.33 13.84 -22.76
CA ARG A 313 1.06 13.60 -23.18
C ARG A 313 2.06 14.06 -22.13
N SER A 314 1.82 15.19 -21.47
CA SER A 314 2.70 15.71 -20.40
C SER A 314 2.67 14.86 -19.15
N CYS A 315 1.52 14.35 -18.74
CA CYS A 315 1.40 13.39 -17.65
C CYS A 315 2.13 12.07 -17.97
N LEU A 316 1.92 11.52 -19.15
CA LEU A 316 2.61 10.32 -19.63
C LEU A 316 4.13 10.54 -19.73
N TRP A 317 4.55 11.73 -20.14
CA TRP A 317 5.98 12.10 -20.20
C TRP A 317 6.60 12.22 -18.81
N ALA A 318 5.93 12.89 -17.87
CA ALA A 318 6.39 12.98 -16.47
C ALA A 318 6.51 11.60 -15.80
N MET A 319 5.56 10.72 -16.08
CA MET A 319 5.54 9.33 -15.63
C MET A 319 6.68 8.51 -16.22
N ARG A 320 6.92 8.62 -17.55
CA ARG A 320 8.05 7.96 -18.22
C ARG A 320 9.41 8.48 -17.72
N SER A 321 9.50 9.78 -17.43
CA SER A 321 10.73 10.39 -16.92
C SER A 321 11.04 9.95 -15.49
N ALA A 322 10.04 9.85 -14.61
CA ALA A 322 10.18 9.33 -13.26
C ALA A 322 10.61 7.84 -13.28
N TRP A 323 10.03 7.03 -14.17
CA TRP A 323 10.42 5.63 -14.35
C TRP A 323 11.83 5.47 -14.94
N ALA A 324 12.21 6.28 -15.92
CA ALA A 324 13.56 6.27 -16.50
C ALA A 324 14.62 6.75 -15.50
N ALA A 325 14.27 7.72 -14.64
CA ALA A 325 15.15 8.16 -13.55
C ALA A 325 15.38 7.04 -12.54
N SER A 326 14.33 6.32 -12.13
CA SER A 326 14.46 5.19 -11.20
C SER A 326 15.34 4.07 -11.75
N ARG A 327 15.26 3.76 -13.06
CA ARG A 327 16.16 2.79 -13.72
C ARG A 327 17.62 3.24 -13.73
N ARG A 328 17.93 4.49 -14.07
CA ARG A 328 19.31 5.01 -14.09
C ARG A 328 19.96 5.02 -12.70
N LEU A 329 19.15 5.13 -11.65
CA LEU A 329 19.60 5.06 -10.26
C LEU A 329 19.95 3.63 -9.85
N GLN A 330 19.31 2.65 -10.46
CA GLN A 330 19.52 1.23 -10.25
C GLN A 330 20.81 0.73 -10.90
N ASP A 331 21.14 1.23 -12.10
CA ASP A 331 22.35 0.84 -12.84
C ASP A 331 23.65 1.39 -12.21
N ARG A 332 23.56 2.39 -11.34
CA ARG A 332 24.71 2.97 -10.63
C ARG A 332 25.01 2.33 -9.26
N SER A 333 24.12 1.50 -8.74
CA SER A 333 24.28 0.85 -7.43
C SER A 333 25.17 -0.40 -7.40
N PRO A 334 25.32 -1.22 -8.44
CA PRO A 334 26.10 -2.45 -8.35
C PRO A 334 27.62 -2.26 -8.30
N ALA A 335 28.15 -1.12 -8.72
CA ALA A 335 29.60 -0.89 -8.81
C ALA A 335 30.28 -0.58 -7.48
N LEU A 336 29.53 -0.17 -6.46
CA LEU A 336 30.06 0.24 -5.16
C LEU A 336 30.08 -0.88 -4.10
N GLU A 337 29.23 -1.91 -4.23
CA GLU A 337 29.22 -3.03 -3.27
C GLU A 337 30.30 -4.10 -3.58
N LEU A 338 30.76 -4.20 -4.82
CA LEU A 338 31.80 -5.19 -5.19
C LEU A 338 33.22 -4.79 -4.77
N THR A 339 33.47 -3.53 -4.51
CA THR A 339 34.80 -3.05 -4.10
C THR A 339 35.08 -3.24 -2.61
N VAL A 340 34.07 -3.38 -1.76
CA VAL A 340 34.25 -3.55 -0.31
C VAL A 340 34.49 -5.02 0.08
N TYR A 341 34.13 -5.99 -0.78
CA TYR A 341 34.28 -7.42 -0.50
C TYR A 341 35.51 -8.10 -1.13
N LEU A 342 36.38 -7.36 -1.83
CA LEU A 342 37.57 -7.91 -2.52
C LEU A 342 38.91 -7.55 -1.89
N GLU A 343 38.93 -6.97 -0.67
CA GLU A 343 40.21 -6.89 0.06
C GLU A 343 40.51 -8.24 0.75
N PRO A 344 41.57 -8.93 0.37
CA PRO A 344 41.99 -10.15 1.06
C PRO A 344 42.46 -9.77 2.49
N PRO A 345 42.27 -10.64 3.48
CA PRO A 345 42.72 -10.38 4.83
C PRO A 345 44.23 -10.19 4.85
N SER A 346 44.67 -9.05 5.36
CA SER A 346 46.09 -8.75 5.58
C SER A 346 46.72 -9.87 6.41
N LYS A 347 47.75 -10.50 5.87
CA LYS A 347 48.58 -11.48 6.60
C LYS A 347 49.16 -10.79 7.83
N GLY A 348 48.68 -11.17 9.01
CA GLY A 348 49.26 -10.78 10.27
C GLY A 348 50.70 -11.26 10.37
N GLU A 349 51.60 -10.35 10.63
CA GLU A 349 52.95 -10.63 11.13
C GLU A 349 52.86 -11.05 12.61
N LYS A 350 53.56 -12.17 12.83
CA LYS A 350 54.20 -12.76 14.01
C LYS A 350 53.70 -12.33 15.43
#